data_1b0cfa3f0875101bb9fffe6134560c87
#
_entry.id   1b0cfa3f0875101bb9fffe6134560c87
#
_cell.length_a   1.000
_cell.length_b   1.000
_cell.length_c   1.000
_cell.angle_alpha   90.00
_cell.angle_beta   90.00
_cell.angle_gamma   90.00
#
_symmetry.space_group_name_H-M   'P 1'
#
loop_
_entity.id
_entity.type
_entity.pdbx_description
1 polymer ?
#
loop_
_entity_poly.entity_id
_entity_poly.type
_entity_poly.pdbx_seq_one_letter_code
_entity_poly.pdbx_strand_id
1 'polypeptide(L)'
;TKVQSMENKKGVLFSIRAKIFLCFLVPILFLILVGVFSYKKAAAGMYDTFRDSNEQTINMANQYLDVSNSFIEAEALKYAFQSDLGKYMIGLYETDSTRKKSVISSVGSSIRASQAGNEFISNIHIVTIEDIQMLSTRAGGTVMGIYKEYKDEMLGYSDNGKKLPEWVDYHKTLDEPLGLKQSDYIMAYQTTPQSGKGFIVIDIKASAIQEFLDSLDMGEGSIIGFVTKSGREIISEKLPEGQESTRADGE
;
A
#
# COMPACT_ATOMS: atom_id res chain seq x y z
N THR A 1 68.35 -66.35 -29.88
CA THR A 1 67.89 -65.39 -30.85
C THR A 1 66.59 -64.78 -30.43
N LYS A 2 66.65 -63.53 -29.93
CA LYS A 2 65.48 -62.78 -29.51
C LYS A 2 64.96 -61.98 -30.69
N VAL A 3 63.74 -62.30 -31.11
CA VAL A 3 62.99 -61.47 -32.08
C VAL A 3 62.29 -60.39 -31.27
N GLN A 4 62.69 -59.12 -31.47
CA GLN A 4 62.03 -57.96 -30.94
C GLN A 4 60.77 -57.71 -31.78
N SER A 5 59.65 -57.82 -31.10
CA SER A 5 58.32 -57.37 -31.56
C SER A 5 58.36 -55.84 -31.61
N MET A 6 58.41 -55.23 -32.75
CA MET A 6 58.19 -53.82 -32.97
C MET A 6 56.63 -53.54 -32.86
N GLU A 7 56.25 -52.98 -31.77
CA GLU A 7 54.91 -52.51 -31.55
C GLU A 7 54.61 -51.27 -32.42
N ASN A 8 53.91 -51.55 -33.51
CA ASN A 8 53.54 -50.55 -34.50
C ASN A 8 52.43 -49.64 -33.92
N LYS A 9 52.80 -48.52 -33.32
CA LYS A 9 51.86 -47.45 -32.98
C LYS A 9 51.25 -46.88 -34.23
N LYS A 10 50.07 -47.39 -34.63
CA LYS A 10 49.23 -46.79 -35.66
C LYS A 10 48.76 -45.45 -35.16
N GLY A 11 49.49 -44.38 -35.49
CA GLY A 11 48.95 -43.03 -35.37
C GLY A 11 47.75 -42.94 -36.27
N VAL A 12 46.62 -42.57 -35.67
CA VAL A 12 45.37 -42.34 -36.39
C VAL A 12 45.59 -41.21 -37.38
N LEU A 13 45.99 -41.56 -38.62
CA LEU A 13 46.12 -40.63 -39.75
C LEU A 13 44.68 -40.18 -40.16
N PHE A 14 44.22 -39.10 -39.56
CA PHE A 14 42.95 -38.47 -40.03
C PHE A 14 43.09 -38.21 -41.55
N SER A 15 42.16 -38.78 -42.32
CA SER A 15 42.01 -38.50 -43.73
C SER A 15 42.03 -36.98 -43.97
N ILE A 16 42.57 -36.50 -45.08
CA ILE A 16 42.57 -35.07 -45.43
C ILE A 16 41.18 -34.46 -45.33
N ARG A 17 40.13 -35.20 -45.68
CA ARG A 17 38.77 -34.81 -45.57
C ARG A 17 38.32 -34.58 -44.06
N ALA A 18 38.80 -35.46 -43.18
CA ALA A 18 38.53 -35.32 -41.74
C ALA A 18 39.28 -34.12 -41.14
N LYS A 19 40.50 -33.81 -41.59
CA LYS A 19 41.22 -32.60 -41.17
C LYS A 19 40.51 -31.33 -41.60
N ILE A 20 40.05 -31.27 -42.86
CA ILE A 20 39.27 -30.14 -43.38
C ILE A 20 37.97 -29.98 -42.60
N PHE A 21 37.22 -31.07 -42.37
CA PHE A 21 35.98 -31.04 -41.58
C PHE A 21 36.23 -30.54 -40.16
N LEU A 22 37.27 -30.99 -39.48
CA LEU A 22 37.64 -30.56 -38.14
C LEU A 22 38.01 -29.07 -38.09
N CYS A 23 38.70 -28.58 -39.13
CA CYS A 23 39.09 -27.18 -39.25
C CYS A 23 37.90 -26.22 -39.30
N PHE A 24 36.75 -26.66 -39.87
CA PHE A 24 35.49 -25.88 -39.86
C PHE A 24 34.64 -26.15 -38.65
N LEU A 25 34.63 -27.40 -38.16
CA LEU A 25 33.79 -27.79 -37.00
C LEU A 25 34.22 -27.10 -35.71
N VAL A 26 35.55 -27.00 -35.46
CA VAL A 26 36.08 -26.40 -34.23
C VAL A 26 35.68 -24.92 -34.08
N PRO A 27 35.83 -24.05 -35.07
CA PRO A 27 35.40 -22.66 -35.00
C PRO A 27 33.86 -22.53 -34.80
N ILE A 28 33.09 -23.37 -35.50
CA ILE A 28 31.62 -23.37 -35.35
C ILE A 28 31.23 -23.75 -33.94
N LEU A 29 31.82 -24.80 -33.37
CA LEU A 29 31.55 -25.24 -32.00
C LEU A 29 31.94 -24.17 -30.97
N PHE A 30 33.10 -23.50 -31.23
CA PHE A 30 33.53 -22.39 -30.38
C PHE A 30 32.56 -21.20 -30.45
N LEU A 31 32.06 -20.83 -31.64
CA LEU A 31 31.06 -19.77 -31.79
C LEU A 31 29.76 -20.11 -31.07
N ILE A 32 29.31 -21.37 -31.13
CA ILE A 32 28.12 -21.83 -30.39
C ILE A 32 28.33 -21.70 -28.87
N LEU A 33 29.49 -22.14 -28.36
CA LEU A 33 29.83 -22.03 -26.95
C LEU A 33 29.89 -20.59 -26.48
N VAL A 34 30.54 -19.70 -27.23
CA VAL A 34 30.58 -18.28 -26.92
C VAL A 34 29.18 -17.66 -26.96
N GLY A 35 28.37 -18.02 -27.96
CA GLY A 35 26.97 -17.57 -28.07
C GLY A 35 26.12 -17.98 -26.86
N VAL A 36 26.19 -19.26 -26.48
CA VAL A 36 25.44 -19.77 -25.30
C VAL A 36 25.92 -19.10 -24.00
N PHE A 37 27.23 -18.93 -23.84
CA PHE A 37 27.79 -18.29 -22.65
C PHE A 37 27.40 -16.81 -22.58
N SER A 38 27.51 -16.08 -23.70
CA SER A 38 27.11 -14.68 -23.78
C SER A 38 25.63 -14.49 -23.53
N TYR A 39 24.79 -15.38 -24.10
CA TYR A 39 23.35 -15.35 -23.86
C TYR A 39 22.99 -15.56 -22.36
N LYS A 40 23.59 -16.60 -21.74
CA LYS A 40 23.37 -16.84 -20.31
C LYS A 40 23.81 -15.67 -19.43
N LYS A 41 24.97 -15.07 -19.74
CA LYS A 41 25.47 -13.92 -18.98
C LYS A 41 24.60 -12.67 -19.19
N ALA A 42 24.14 -12.42 -20.41
CA ALA A 42 23.23 -11.33 -20.72
C ALA A 42 21.88 -11.52 -20.05
N ALA A 43 21.29 -12.73 -20.08
CA ALA A 43 20.04 -13.05 -19.43
C ALA A 43 20.13 -12.88 -17.90
N ALA A 44 21.23 -13.35 -17.28
CA ALA A 44 21.46 -13.15 -15.84
C ALA A 44 21.58 -11.65 -15.49
N GLY A 45 22.35 -10.88 -16.28
CA GLY A 45 22.48 -9.44 -16.06
C GLY A 45 21.16 -8.67 -16.24
N MET A 46 20.33 -9.05 -17.20
CA MET A 46 18.99 -8.49 -17.37
C MET A 46 18.10 -8.80 -16.17
N TYR A 47 18.13 -10.05 -15.68
CA TYR A 47 17.34 -10.44 -14.51
C TYR A 47 17.75 -9.66 -13.25
N ASP A 48 19.06 -9.53 -13.01
CA ASP A 48 19.58 -8.76 -11.88
C ASP A 48 19.17 -7.27 -12.00
N THR A 49 19.31 -6.67 -13.17
CA THR A 49 18.90 -5.28 -13.43
C THR A 49 17.38 -5.09 -13.20
N PHE A 50 16.57 -6.03 -13.69
CA PHE A 50 15.11 -5.98 -13.50
C PHE A 50 14.73 -6.08 -12.02
N ARG A 51 15.37 -7.00 -11.30
CA ARG A 51 15.16 -7.16 -9.85
C ARG A 51 15.52 -5.89 -9.08
N ASP A 52 16.71 -5.32 -9.36
CA ASP A 52 17.18 -4.10 -8.71
C ASP A 52 16.23 -2.91 -9.01
N SER A 53 15.76 -2.81 -10.25
CA SER A 53 14.78 -1.79 -10.65
C SER A 53 13.46 -1.93 -9.88
N ASN A 54 12.94 -3.16 -9.77
CA ASN A 54 11.70 -3.41 -9.02
C ASN A 54 11.87 -3.12 -7.53
N GLU A 55 13.00 -3.49 -6.93
CA GLU A 55 13.31 -3.16 -5.54
C GLU A 55 13.36 -1.64 -5.31
N GLN A 56 13.96 -0.90 -6.22
CA GLN A 56 13.97 0.57 -6.16
C GLN A 56 12.56 1.16 -6.28
N THR A 57 11.73 0.63 -7.19
CA THR A 57 10.34 1.06 -7.35
C THR A 57 9.52 0.81 -6.09
N ILE A 58 9.65 -0.36 -5.46
CA ILE A 58 9.00 -0.68 -4.19
C ILE A 58 9.46 0.24 -3.07
N ASN A 59 10.76 0.52 -2.97
CA ASN A 59 11.30 1.42 -1.97
C ASN A 59 10.79 2.86 -2.15
N MET A 60 10.69 3.36 -3.38
CA MET A 60 10.09 4.67 -3.66
C MET A 60 8.59 4.69 -3.32
N ALA A 61 7.87 3.62 -3.64
CA ALA A 61 6.46 3.48 -3.31
C ALA A 61 6.22 3.51 -1.79
N ASN A 62 7.02 2.78 -1.02
CA ASN A 62 6.96 2.81 0.44
C ASN A 62 7.24 4.21 1.00
N GLN A 63 8.28 4.90 0.51
CA GLN A 63 8.58 6.27 0.93
C GLN A 63 7.44 7.24 0.61
N TYR A 64 6.80 7.09 -0.55
CA TYR A 64 5.65 7.93 -0.92
C TYR A 64 4.45 7.69 0.00
N LEU A 65 4.13 6.43 0.32
CA LEU A 65 3.07 6.09 1.27
C LEU A 65 3.39 6.56 2.68
N ASP A 66 4.64 6.47 3.15
CA ASP A 66 5.06 7.00 4.45
C ASP A 66 4.89 8.52 4.54
N VAL A 67 5.25 9.24 3.48
CA VAL A 67 5.04 10.70 3.40
C VAL A 67 3.54 11.01 3.40
N SER A 68 2.73 10.27 2.64
CA SER A 68 1.27 10.45 2.59
C SER A 68 0.62 10.18 3.96
N ASN A 69 1.05 9.13 4.66
CA ASN A 69 0.61 8.84 6.03
C ASN A 69 0.99 9.97 7.00
N SER A 70 2.22 10.49 6.91
CA SER A 70 2.67 11.61 7.73
C SER A 70 1.83 12.88 7.50
N PHE A 71 1.37 13.14 6.27
CA PHE A 71 0.44 14.22 5.97
C PHE A 71 -0.92 14.01 6.64
N ILE A 72 -1.44 12.79 6.64
CA ILE A 72 -2.71 12.46 7.29
C ILE A 72 -2.61 12.62 8.79
N GLU A 73 -1.53 12.15 9.40
CA GLU A 73 -1.23 12.34 10.82
C GLU A 73 -1.17 13.83 11.17
N ALA A 74 -0.44 14.63 10.39
CA ALA A 74 -0.34 16.07 10.60
C ALA A 74 -1.69 16.77 10.46
N GLU A 75 -2.51 16.35 9.49
CA GLU A 75 -3.86 16.89 9.30
C GLU A 75 -4.77 16.56 10.49
N ALA A 76 -4.73 15.34 11.02
CA ALA A 76 -5.47 14.95 12.21
C ALA A 76 -5.01 15.74 13.45
N LEU A 77 -3.71 15.92 13.62
CA LEU A 77 -3.13 16.70 14.71
C LEU A 77 -3.54 18.18 14.63
N LYS A 78 -3.64 18.77 13.44
CA LYS A 78 -4.16 20.14 13.25
C LYS A 78 -5.53 20.32 13.93
N TYR A 79 -6.44 19.35 13.74
CA TYR A 79 -7.75 19.36 14.42
C TYR A 79 -7.63 19.04 15.90
N ALA A 80 -6.76 18.10 16.29
CA ALA A 80 -6.58 17.72 17.70
C ALA A 80 -6.12 18.88 18.58
N PHE A 81 -5.32 19.80 18.04
CA PHE A 81 -4.82 20.98 18.74
C PHE A 81 -5.70 22.22 18.60
N GLN A 82 -6.80 22.16 17.84
CA GLN A 82 -7.71 23.28 17.67
C GLN A 82 -8.57 23.48 18.93
N SER A 83 -8.26 24.51 19.72
CA SER A 83 -8.90 24.76 21.04
C SER A 83 -10.43 24.87 20.96
N ASP A 84 -10.97 25.61 19.99
CA ASP A 84 -12.42 25.77 19.84
C ASP A 84 -13.13 24.47 19.45
N LEU A 85 -12.48 23.63 18.63
CA LEU A 85 -12.99 22.30 18.30
C LEU A 85 -13.01 21.42 19.56
N GLY A 86 -11.89 21.41 20.33
CA GLY A 86 -11.84 20.65 21.58
C GLY A 86 -12.94 21.03 22.57
N LYS A 87 -13.23 22.34 22.70
CA LYS A 87 -14.33 22.83 23.53
C LYS A 87 -15.72 22.41 23.01
N TYR A 88 -15.91 22.46 21.69
CA TYR A 88 -17.12 21.97 21.05
C TYR A 88 -17.34 20.47 21.33
N MET A 89 -16.30 19.66 21.14
CA MET A 89 -16.38 18.20 21.28
C MET A 89 -16.79 17.74 22.70
N ILE A 90 -16.51 18.54 23.71
CA ILE A 90 -16.90 18.27 25.11
C ILE A 90 -18.13 19.06 25.57
N GLY A 91 -18.85 19.72 24.67
CA GLY A 91 -20.11 20.37 24.93
C GLY A 91 -20.03 21.73 25.61
N LEU A 92 -18.86 22.40 25.68
CA LEU A 92 -18.75 23.70 26.33
C LEU A 92 -19.52 24.83 25.62
N TYR A 93 -19.99 24.60 24.40
CA TYR A 93 -20.77 25.59 23.63
C TYR A 93 -22.23 25.28 23.54
N GLU A 94 -22.77 24.32 24.32
CA GLU A 94 -24.20 23.96 24.28
C GLU A 94 -25.12 25.11 24.66
N THR A 95 -24.70 25.98 25.58
CA THR A 95 -25.45 27.20 25.98
C THR A 95 -25.17 28.41 25.08
N ASP A 96 -24.12 28.39 24.27
CA ASP A 96 -23.75 29.47 23.32
C ASP A 96 -24.03 29.01 21.89
N SER A 97 -25.25 29.18 21.44
CA SER A 97 -25.69 28.75 20.10
C SER A 97 -24.95 29.47 18.96
N THR A 98 -24.49 30.71 19.15
CA THR A 98 -23.75 31.47 18.15
C THR A 98 -22.36 30.89 17.98
N ARG A 99 -21.65 30.65 19.09
CA ARG A 99 -20.31 30.04 19.06
C ARG A 99 -20.36 28.62 18.52
N LYS A 100 -21.33 27.82 18.96
CA LYS A 100 -21.55 26.46 18.45
C LYS A 100 -21.71 26.45 16.94
N LYS A 101 -22.61 27.27 16.37
CA LYS A 101 -22.80 27.37 14.90
C LYS A 101 -21.56 27.83 14.17
N SER A 102 -20.82 28.80 14.74
CA SER A 102 -19.56 29.28 14.17
C SER A 102 -18.51 28.17 14.07
N VAL A 103 -18.33 27.38 15.15
CA VAL A 103 -17.39 26.24 15.16
C VAL A 103 -17.80 25.16 14.18
N ILE A 104 -19.07 24.76 14.16
CA ILE A 104 -19.61 23.76 13.21
C ILE A 104 -19.35 24.20 11.77
N SER A 105 -19.64 25.46 11.43
CA SER A 105 -19.43 25.98 10.07
C SER A 105 -17.95 26.04 9.68
N SER A 106 -17.12 26.57 10.58
CA SER A 106 -15.66 26.72 10.34
C SER A 106 -14.98 25.36 10.20
N VAL A 107 -15.20 24.47 11.17
CA VAL A 107 -14.60 23.13 11.16
C VAL A 107 -15.16 22.31 10.00
N GLY A 108 -16.46 22.35 9.78
CA GLY A 108 -17.10 21.65 8.65
C GLY A 108 -16.56 22.09 7.28
N SER A 109 -16.26 23.39 7.12
CA SER A 109 -15.60 23.89 5.91
C SER A 109 -14.13 23.43 5.82
N SER A 110 -13.43 23.45 6.96
CA SER A 110 -12.02 23.05 7.01
C SER A 110 -11.87 21.55 6.68
N ILE A 111 -12.65 20.64 7.28
CA ILE A 111 -12.55 19.20 6.99
C ILE A 111 -12.89 18.89 5.53
N ARG A 112 -13.88 19.57 4.92
CA ARG A 112 -14.18 19.40 3.50
C ARG A 112 -13.05 19.92 2.61
N ALA A 113 -12.42 21.05 2.96
CA ALA A 113 -11.27 21.57 2.23
C ALA A 113 -10.07 20.61 2.30
N SER A 114 -9.81 20.03 3.46
CA SER A 114 -8.74 19.04 3.64
C SER A 114 -9.01 17.76 2.85
N GLN A 115 -10.23 17.25 2.85
CA GLN A 115 -10.64 16.11 2.02
C GLN A 115 -10.46 16.39 0.53
N ALA A 116 -10.90 17.57 0.07
CA ALA A 116 -10.79 17.94 -1.35
C ALA A 116 -9.32 18.21 -1.78
N GLY A 117 -8.48 18.62 -0.85
CA GLY A 117 -7.07 18.95 -1.09
C GLY A 117 -6.11 17.77 -1.05
N ASN A 118 -6.55 16.59 -0.63
CA ASN A 118 -5.72 15.40 -0.52
C ASN A 118 -6.46 14.18 -1.08
N GLU A 119 -5.95 13.62 -2.17
CA GLU A 119 -6.54 12.48 -2.87
C GLU A 119 -6.62 11.19 -2.05
N PHE A 120 -5.73 11.03 -1.04
CA PHE A 120 -5.73 9.88 -0.15
C PHE A 120 -6.81 9.95 0.93
N ILE A 121 -7.42 11.10 1.17
CA ILE A 121 -8.47 11.25 2.20
C ILE A 121 -9.82 10.86 1.61
N SER A 122 -10.42 9.78 2.14
CA SER A 122 -11.80 9.39 1.85
C SER A 122 -12.77 10.25 2.64
N ASN A 123 -12.64 10.23 3.96
CA ASN A 123 -13.51 11.01 4.86
C ASN A 123 -12.72 11.52 6.07
N ILE A 124 -13.27 12.56 6.71
CA ILE A 124 -12.79 13.06 8.01
C ILE A 124 -13.98 13.09 8.96
N HIS A 125 -13.82 12.48 10.12
CA HIS A 125 -14.83 12.38 11.15
C HIS A 125 -14.34 12.99 12.47
N ILE A 126 -15.16 13.84 13.08
CA ILE A 126 -14.93 14.41 14.41
C ILE A 126 -15.98 13.78 15.34
N VAL A 127 -15.59 12.72 16.02
CA VAL A 127 -16.41 11.98 16.97
C VAL A 127 -16.43 12.73 18.29
N THR A 128 -17.61 13.20 18.69
CA THR A 128 -17.85 14.01 19.88
C THR A 128 -18.40 13.16 21.02
N ILE A 129 -18.42 13.68 22.25
CA ILE A 129 -19.12 13.00 23.36
C ILE A 129 -20.63 12.87 23.10
N GLU A 130 -21.32 12.04 23.92
CA GLU A 130 -22.63 11.47 23.63
C GLU A 130 -23.70 12.47 23.16
N ASP A 131 -23.82 13.62 23.81
CA ASP A 131 -24.91 14.58 23.54
C ASP A 131 -24.57 15.64 22.51
N ILE A 132 -23.38 15.53 21.89
CA ILE A 132 -22.87 16.51 20.92
C ILE A 132 -22.89 15.93 19.50
N GLN A 133 -23.36 16.75 18.56
CA GLN A 133 -23.38 16.37 17.15
C GLN A 133 -21.96 16.12 16.64
N MET A 134 -21.74 14.95 16.07
CA MET A 134 -20.53 14.61 15.31
C MET A 134 -20.43 15.46 14.03
N LEU A 135 -19.21 15.81 13.62
CA LEU A 135 -18.96 16.43 12.32
C LEU A 135 -18.30 15.42 11.38
N SER A 136 -18.73 15.40 10.14
CA SER A 136 -18.17 14.48 9.14
C SER A 136 -18.21 15.13 7.76
N THR A 137 -17.24 14.77 6.91
CA THR A 137 -17.27 15.10 5.48
C THR A 137 -18.28 14.24 4.73
N ARG A 138 -18.65 13.06 5.27
CA ARG A 138 -19.74 12.25 4.73
C ARG A 138 -21.07 12.95 4.97
N ALA A 139 -21.79 13.27 3.89
CA ALA A 139 -23.10 13.85 3.98
C ALA A 139 -24.12 12.83 4.51
N GLY A 140 -24.90 13.20 5.50
CA GLY A 140 -26.03 12.40 5.96
C GLY A 140 -26.23 12.47 7.46
N GLY A 141 -27.29 13.12 7.90
CA GLY A 141 -27.84 13.04 9.22
C GLY A 141 -27.01 13.62 10.38
N THR A 142 -27.67 13.81 11.48
CA THR A 142 -27.03 14.15 12.76
C THR A 142 -26.70 12.86 13.47
N VAL A 143 -25.41 12.50 13.56
CA VAL A 143 -24.95 11.37 14.35
C VAL A 143 -24.53 11.88 15.73
N MET A 144 -25.03 11.25 16.77
CA MET A 144 -24.76 11.55 18.18
C MET A 144 -24.68 10.23 18.96
N GLY A 145 -24.06 10.26 20.14
CA GLY A 145 -24.13 9.15 21.09
C GLY A 145 -23.22 7.95 20.76
N ILE A 146 -22.30 8.06 19.82
CA ILE A 146 -21.44 6.92 19.41
C ILE A 146 -20.06 6.88 20.04
N TYR A 147 -19.72 7.88 20.87
CA TYR A 147 -18.36 8.01 21.44
C TYR A 147 -17.96 6.80 22.27
N LYS A 148 -18.86 6.29 23.08
CA LYS A 148 -18.58 5.18 23.98
C LYS A 148 -18.37 3.88 23.20
N GLU A 149 -19.31 3.58 22.31
CA GLU A 149 -19.22 2.39 21.46
C GLU A 149 -17.96 2.43 20.59
N TYR A 150 -17.66 3.59 20.00
CA TYR A 150 -16.45 3.76 19.20
C TYR A 150 -15.17 3.55 20.02
N LYS A 151 -15.13 4.11 21.22
CA LYS A 151 -13.99 3.92 22.13
C LYS A 151 -13.81 2.46 22.53
N ASP A 152 -14.89 1.76 22.85
CA ASP A 152 -14.86 0.35 23.23
C ASP A 152 -14.43 -0.53 22.04
N GLU A 153 -14.90 -0.23 20.82
CA GLU A 153 -14.44 -0.87 19.60
C GLU A 153 -12.92 -0.70 19.41
N MET A 154 -12.43 0.54 19.54
CA MET A 154 -11.00 0.83 19.36
C MET A 154 -10.12 0.17 20.44
N LEU A 155 -10.61 0.06 21.67
CA LEU A 155 -9.91 -0.70 22.70
C LEU A 155 -9.86 -2.19 22.38
N GLY A 156 -10.85 -2.73 21.67
CA GLY A 156 -10.86 -4.10 21.18
C GLY A 156 -9.75 -4.39 20.16
N TYR A 157 -9.33 -3.38 19.39
CA TYR A 157 -8.20 -3.51 18.45
C TYR A 157 -6.82 -3.23 19.08
N SER A 158 -6.79 -2.90 20.37
CA SER A 158 -5.54 -2.62 21.08
C SER A 158 -4.82 -3.91 21.49
N ASP A 159 -3.52 -3.99 21.23
CA ASP A 159 -2.69 -5.17 21.60
C ASP A 159 -2.70 -5.50 23.11
N ASN A 160 -3.02 -4.52 23.96
CA ASN A 160 -3.02 -4.67 25.42
C ASN A 160 -4.30 -4.15 26.12
N GLY A 161 -5.30 -3.73 25.34
CA GLY A 161 -6.57 -3.20 25.85
C GLY A 161 -6.45 -1.88 26.63
N LYS A 162 -5.28 -1.21 26.59
CA LYS A 162 -5.03 0.01 27.37
C LYS A 162 -4.73 1.24 26.51
N LYS A 163 -3.96 1.08 25.43
CA LYS A 163 -3.63 2.17 24.50
C LYS A 163 -4.46 2.02 23.24
N LEU A 164 -5.15 3.07 22.87
CA LEU A 164 -5.91 3.13 21.62
C LEU A 164 -4.93 3.04 20.45
N PRO A 165 -5.22 2.23 19.41
CA PRO A 165 -4.41 2.19 18.21
C PRO A 165 -4.53 3.52 17.46
N GLU A 166 -3.44 3.97 16.84
CA GLU A 166 -3.45 5.18 16.00
C GLU A 166 -3.94 4.86 14.58
N TRP A 167 -3.62 3.67 14.08
CA TRP A 167 -4.06 3.16 12.79
C TRP A 167 -4.96 1.94 12.99
N VAL A 168 -6.09 1.93 12.30
CA VAL A 168 -7.08 0.84 12.35
C VAL A 168 -7.58 0.54 10.95
N ASP A 169 -7.91 -0.72 10.69
CA ASP A 169 -8.40 -1.16 9.38
C ASP A 169 -9.92 -1.00 9.26
N TYR A 170 -10.63 -1.00 10.38
CA TYR A 170 -12.09 -0.94 10.44
C TYR A 170 -12.57 -0.07 11.60
N HIS A 171 -13.76 0.52 11.42
CA HIS A 171 -14.50 1.27 12.45
C HIS A 171 -16.01 1.12 12.26
N LYS A 172 -16.53 -0.08 12.54
CA LYS A 172 -17.96 -0.42 12.36
C LYS A 172 -18.92 0.60 12.98
N THR A 173 -18.58 1.12 14.16
CA THR A 173 -19.38 2.12 14.88
C THR A 173 -19.57 3.40 14.06
N LEU A 174 -18.65 3.76 13.16
CA LEU A 174 -18.81 4.88 12.23
C LEU A 174 -19.47 4.45 10.92
N ASP A 175 -19.18 3.24 10.45
CA ASP A 175 -19.65 2.75 9.15
C ASP A 175 -21.18 2.71 9.07
N GLU A 176 -21.82 2.12 10.08
CA GLU A 176 -23.28 1.91 10.09
C GLU A 176 -24.07 3.23 10.03
N PRO A 177 -23.87 4.20 10.96
CA PRO A 177 -24.67 5.43 10.96
C PRO A 177 -24.34 6.38 9.81
N LEU A 178 -23.14 6.27 9.21
CA LEU A 178 -22.73 7.10 8.09
C LEU A 178 -22.95 6.45 6.73
N GLY A 179 -23.39 5.18 6.70
CA GLY A 179 -23.57 4.42 5.46
C GLY A 179 -22.28 4.26 4.69
N LEU A 180 -21.16 4.09 5.40
CA LEU A 180 -19.85 3.82 4.80
C LEU A 180 -19.74 2.34 4.43
N LYS A 181 -19.06 2.06 3.33
CA LYS A 181 -18.74 0.71 2.92
C LYS A 181 -17.25 0.46 3.21
N GLN A 182 -16.93 -0.76 3.56
CA GLN A 182 -15.53 -1.16 3.75
C GLN A 182 -14.67 -1.00 2.49
N SER A 183 -15.30 -0.94 1.30
CA SER A 183 -14.63 -0.63 0.03
C SER A 183 -14.28 0.84 -0.15
N ASP A 184 -14.85 1.75 0.64
CA ASP A 184 -14.64 3.20 0.49
C ASP A 184 -13.28 3.62 1.06
N TYR A 185 -12.75 2.86 2.03
CA TYR A 185 -11.45 3.11 2.67
C TYR A 185 -10.71 1.80 2.94
N ILE A 186 -9.38 1.86 3.06
CA ILE A 186 -8.53 0.70 3.35
C ILE A 186 -8.13 0.63 4.82
N MET A 187 -7.88 1.76 5.42
CA MET A 187 -7.54 1.95 6.83
C MET A 187 -7.87 3.38 7.26
N ALA A 188 -7.87 3.64 8.56
CA ALA A 188 -8.10 4.97 9.12
C ALA A 188 -7.04 5.32 10.15
N TYR A 189 -6.64 6.60 10.17
CA TYR A 189 -5.84 7.17 11.24
C TYR A 189 -6.75 7.84 12.26
N GLN A 190 -6.47 7.63 13.54
CA GLN A 190 -7.23 8.27 14.61
C GLN A 190 -6.33 8.88 15.68
N THR A 191 -6.77 9.98 16.22
CA THR A 191 -6.15 10.64 17.37
C THR A 191 -7.18 11.26 18.29
N THR A 192 -6.79 11.52 19.54
CA THR A 192 -7.66 12.22 20.50
C THR A 192 -7.28 13.70 20.55
N PRO A 193 -8.29 14.62 20.72
CA PRO A 193 -8.00 16.02 20.91
C PRO A 193 -7.29 16.26 22.25
N GLN A 194 -6.72 17.45 22.41
CA GLN A 194 -6.03 17.85 23.65
C GLN A 194 -6.95 17.79 24.88
N SER A 195 -8.27 17.90 24.71
CA SER A 195 -9.27 17.70 25.76
C SER A 195 -9.33 16.27 26.32
N GLY A 196 -8.72 15.30 25.62
CA GLY A 196 -8.75 13.88 25.97
C GLY A 196 -10.10 13.19 25.76
N LYS A 197 -11.10 13.87 25.19
CA LYS A 197 -12.44 13.32 24.93
C LYS A 197 -12.86 13.57 23.49
N GLY A 198 -13.31 12.51 22.83
CA GLY A 198 -13.64 12.50 21.41
C GLY A 198 -12.50 11.97 20.56
N PHE A 199 -12.74 11.83 19.26
CA PHE A 199 -11.76 11.34 18.30
C PHE A 199 -11.80 12.17 17.02
N ILE A 200 -10.64 12.29 16.40
CA ILE A 200 -10.48 12.76 15.04
C ILE A 200 -10.07 11.52 14.24
N VAL A 201 -10.86 11.17 13.23
CA VAL A 201 -10.66 9.97 12.41
C VAL A 201 -10.57 10.40 10.95
N ILE A 202 -9.55 9.93 10.26
CA ILE A 202 -9.33 10.22 8.83
C ILE A 202 -9.18 8.89 8.10
N ASP A 203 -10.10 8.65 7.18
CA ASP A 203 -10.14 7.45 6.35
C ASP A 203 -9.25 7.59 5.12
N ILE A 204 -8.45 6.56 4.86
CA ILE A 204 -7.62 6.47 3.67
C ILE A 204 -8.42 5.84 2.53
N LYS A 205 -8.56 6.57 1.44
CA LYS A 205 -9.34 6.18 0.28
C LYS A 205 -8.74 4.93 -0.41
N ALA A 206 -9.52 3.85 -0.46
CA ALA A 206 -9.06 2.59 -1.06
C ALA A 206 -8.72 2.74 -2.54
N SER A 207 -9.57 3.47 -3.32
CA SER A 207 -9.32 3.69 -4.74
C SER A 207 -8.06 4.53 -5.02
N ALA A 208 -7.67 5.45 -4.12
CA ALA A 208 -6.44 6.21 -4.29
C ALA A 208 -5.19 5.33 -4.12
N ILE A 209 -5.23 4.38 -3.17
CA ILE A 209 -4.16 3.37 -3.05
C ILE A 209 -4.13 2.48 -4.30
N GLN A 210 -5.31 2.05 -4.81
CA GLN A 210 -5.41 1.26 -6.03
C GLN A 210 -4.79 2.00 -7.23
N GLU A 211 -5.22 3.24 -7.47
CA GLU A 211 -4.71 4.09 -8.55
C GLU A 211 -3.19 4.32 -8.45
N PHE A 212 -2.70 4.52 -7.21
CA PHE A 212 -1.27 4.64 -6.96
C PHE A 212 -0.52 3.36 -7.33
N LEU A 213 -0.96 2.19 -6.87
CA LEU A 213 -0.34 0.90 -7.20
C LEU A 213 -0.37 0.64 -8.72
N ASP A 214 -1.48 0.98 -9.39
CA ASP A 214 -1.61 0.84 -10.83
C ASP A 214 -0.71 1.80 -11.63
N SER A 215 -0.27 2.90 -11.02
CA SER A 215 0.67 3.83 -11.64
C SER A 215 2.12 3.33 -11.66
N LEU A 216 2.46 2.35 -10.80
CA LEU A 216 3.81 1.82 -10.69
C LEU A 216 4.15 0.91 -11.88
N ASP A 217 5.33 1.12 -12.46
CA ASP A 217 5.86 0.25 -13.52
C ASP A 217 6.79 -0.80 -12.91
N MET A 218 6.28 -2.01 -12.80
CA MET A 218 7.01 -3.17 -12.28
C MET A 218 7.41 -4.15 -13.38
N GLY A 219 7.17 -3.77 -14.67
CA GLY A 219 7.38 -4.65 -15.82
C GLY A 219 6.25 -5.67 -16.03
N GLU A 220 6.28 -6.30 -17.23
CA GLU A 220 5.27 -7.28 -17.62
C GLU A 220 5.24 -8.48 -16.67
N GLY A 221 4.05 -8.87 -16.25
CA GLY A 221 3.83 -10.04 -15.39
C GLY A 221 4.09 -9.83 -13.90
N SER A 222 4.39 -8.61 -13.47
CA SER A 222 4.56 -8.27 -12.06
C SER A 222 3.22 -7.85 -11.44
N ILE A 223 2.99 -8.26 -10.20
CA ILE A 223 1.85 -7.86 -9.38
C ILE A 223 2.40 -7.16 -8.14
N ILE A 224 1.85 -5.99 -7.84
CA ILE A 224 2.14 -5.25 -6.62
C ILE A 224 0.88 -5.14 -5.77
N GLY A 225 1.02 -5.23 -4.46
CA GLY A 225 -0.09 -5.07 -3.53
C GLY A 225 0.30 -4.29 -2.29
N PHE A 226 -0.68 -3.65 -1.71
CA PHE A 226 -0.61 -3.01 -0.40
C PHE A 226 -1.36 -3.88 0.60
N VAL A 227 -0.74 -4.19 1.74
CA VAL A 227 -1.34 -5.02 2.78
C VAL A 227 -1.27 -4.27 4.11
N THR A 228 -2.40 -4.16 4.78
CA THR A 228 -2.47 -3.56 6.12
C THR A 228 -2.00 -4.54 7.20
N LYS A 229 -1.81 -4.04 8.42
CA LYS A 229 -1.37 -4.86 9.57
C LYS A 229 -2.33 -6.01 9.89
N SER A 230 -3.64 -5.83 9.69
CA SER A 230 -4.64 -6.88 9.94
C SER A 230 -4.90 -7.80 8.74
N GLY A 231 -4.20 -7.59 7.61
CA GLY A 231 -4.28 -8.44 6.44
C GLY A 231 -5.29 -8.00 5.38
N ARG A 232 -5.87 -6.79 5.45
CA ARG A 232 -6.59 -6.23 4.31
C ARG A 232 -5.62 -5.91 3.19
N GLU A 233 -6.02 -6.19 1.95
CA GLU A 233 -5.14 -6.02 0.80
C GLU A 233 -5.81 -5.25 -0.34
N ILE A 234 -4.99 -4.51 -1.07
CA ILE A 234 -5.32 -3.93 -2.37
C ILE A 234 -4.22 -4.39 -3.32
N ILE A 235 -4.61 -5.00 -4.43
CA ILE A 235 -3.70 -5.54 -5.43
C ILE A 235 -3.87 -4.72 -6.71
N SER A 236 -2.77 -4.38 -7.38
CA SER A 236 -2.80 -3.70 -8.69
C SER A 236 -3.64 -4.49 -9.69
N GLU A 237 -4.49 -3.77 -10.45
CA GLU A 237 -5.33 -4.36 -11.51
C GLU A 237 -4.60 -4.50 -12.85
N LYS A 238 -3.34 -4.07 -12.96
CA LYS A 238 -2.49 -4.32 -14.12
C LYS A 238 -2.12 -5.79 -14.21
N LEU A 239 -3.06 -6.60 -14.66
CA LEU A 239 -2.81 -8.01 -14.95
C LEU A 239 -2.01 -8.15 -16.24
N PRO A 240 -1.06 -9.12 -16.32
CA PRO A 240 -0.45 -9.51 -17.59
C PRO A 240 -1.53 -9.88 -18.59
N GLU A 241 -1.38 -9.47 -19.86
CA GLU A 241 -2.29 -9.88 -20.93
C GLU A 241 -2.46 -11.41 -20.92
N GLY A 242 -3.68 -11.88 -20.64
CA GLY A 242 -4.05 -13.30 -20.65
C GLY A 242 -4.24 -13.96 -19.27
N GLN A 243 -4.10 -13.25 -18.15
CA GLN A 243 -4.52 -13.77 -16.84
C GLN A 243 -5.80 -13.05 -16.37
N GLU A 244 -6.87 -13.82 -16.23
CA GLU A 244 -8.07 -13.35 -15.53
C GLU A 244 -7.76 -13.21 -14.04
N SER A 245 -8.19 -12.09 -13.41
CA SER A 245 -8.08 -11.92 -11.98
C SER A 245 -8.90 -13.02 -11.30
N THR A 246 -8.27 -13.93 -10.63
CA THR A 246 -8.92 -14.75 -9.61
C THR A 246 -9.14 -13.86 -8.40
N ARG A 247 -10.06 -12.91 -8.53
CA ARG A 247 -10.64 -12.22 -7.39
C ARG A 247 -11.34 -13.30 -6.60
N ALA A 248 -10.79 -13.68 -5.47
CA ALA A 248 -11.51 -14.43 -4.48
C ALA A 248 -12.63 -13.51 -3.98
N ASP A 249 -13.80 -13.61 -4.60
CA ASP A 249 -15.02 -13.02 -4.06
C ASP A 249 -15.25 -13.72 -2.72
N GLY A 250 -14.74 -13.10 -1.66
CA GLY A 250 -15.04 -13.51 -0.31
C GLY A 250 -16.49 -13.15 -0.03
N GLU A 251 -17.35 -14.18 0.01
CA GLU A 251 -18.65 -14.16 0.63
C GLU A 251 -18.59 -13.79 2.11
#